data_243d0472494a27fee9cf854d8b02691d
#
_entry.id   243d0472494a27fee9cf854d8b02691d
#
_cell.length_a   1.000
_cell.length_b   1.000
_cell.length_c   1.000
_cell.angle_alpha   90.00
_cell.angle_beta   90.00
_cell.angle_gamma   90.00
#
_symmetry.space_group_name_H-M   'P 1'
#
loop_
_entity.id
_entity.type
_entity.pdbx_description
1 polymer ?
#
loop_
_entity_poly.entity_id
_entity_poly.type
_entity_poly.pdbx_seq_one_letter_code
_entity_poly.pdbx_strand_id
1 'polypeptide(L)'
;MKQLYLVTGAAGHLGSTLVRKLTARGNTVRGLTLPNEQAIRNARVSYYKGDVRNRESLLPLFENTEDAEVIVIHAAGIVDISEHVSPALYDVNVNGTRNIIALCREK
;
A
#
# COMPACT_ATOMS: atom_id res chain seq x y z
N MET A 1 7.32 8.71 -19.58
CA MET A 1 6.13 8.30 -18.81
C MET A 1 6.34 8.59 -17.34
N LYS A 2 5.36 9.20 -16.70
CA LYS A 2 5.45 9.57 -15.29
C LYS A 2 5.41 8.32 -14.41
N GLN A 3 6.28 8.26 -13.42
CA GLN A 3 6.28 7.17 -12.44
C GLN A 3 5.35 7.51 -11.28
N LEU A 4 4.54 6.52 -10.86
CA LEU A 4 3.65 6.62 -9.73
C LEU A 4 3.93 5.46 -8.78
N TYR A 5 4.28 5.79 -7.54
CA TYR A 5 4.55 4.80 -6.50
C TYR A 5 3.30 4.59 -5.65
N LEU A 6 2.87 3.34 -5.51
CA LEU A 6 1.80 2.95 -4.61
C LEU A 6 2.42 2.19 -3.45
N VAL A 7 2.27 2.69 -2.23
CA VAL A 7 2.86 2.08 -1.03
C VAL A 7 1.75 1.59 -0.13
N THR A 8 1.66 0.28 0.08
CA THR A 8 0.75 -0.29 1.08
C THR A 8 1.43 -0.24 2.46
N GLY A 9 0.63 -0.22 3.52
CA GLY A 9 1.18 -0.09 4.86
C GLY A 9 1.86 1.24 5.11
N ALA A 10 1.35 2.32 4.50
CA ALA A 10 1.98 3.64 4.52
C ALA A 10 2.06 4.27 5.90
N ALA A 11 1.22 3.85 6.85
CA ALA A 11 1.28 4.32 8.24
C ALA A 11 2.25 3.52 9.10
N GLY A 12 2.74 2.37 8.62
CA GLY A 12 3.70 1.55 9.34
C GLY A 12 5.10 2.13 9.32
N HIS A 13 5.98 1.52 10.11
CA HIS A 13 7.36 2.02 10.24
C HIS A 13 8.11 2.01 8.91
N LEU A 14 8.11 0.88 8.22
CA LEU A 14 8.79 0.77 6.92
C LEU A 14 8.08 1.61 5.85
N GLY A 15 6.74 1.50 5.76
CA GLY A 15 5.98 2.20 4.75
C GLY A 15 6.09 3.71 4.85
N SER A 16 6.01 4.27 6.07
CA SER A 16 6.13 5.71 6.28
C SER A 16 7.53 6.22 5.93
N THR A 17 8.56 5.44 6.21
CA THR A 17 9.94 5.78 5.83
C THR A 17 10.10 5.80 4.31
N LEU A 18 9.54 4.80 3.62
CA LEU A 18 9.59 4.74 2.16
C LEU A 18 8.85 5.91 1.52
N VAL A 19 7.65 6.23 2.02
CA VAL A 19 6.86 7.37 1.53
C VAL A 19 7.67 8.66 1.65
N ARG A 20 8.28 8.90 2.80
CA ARG A 20 9.07 10.10 3.04
C ARG A 20 10.28 10.19 2.09
N LYS A 21 10.99 9.07 1.90
CA LYS A 21 12.17 9.05 1.01
C LYS A 21 11.79 9.23 -0.46
N LEU A 22 10.70 8.60 -0.90
CA LEU A 22 10.25 8.72 -2.28
C LEU A 22 9.80 10.14 -2.60
N THR A 23 9.06 10.77 -1.70
CA THR A 23 8.61 12.16 -1.90
C THR A 23 9.76 13.15 -1.84
N ALA A 24 10.75 12.91 -1.00
CA ALA A 24 11.95 13.76 -0.92
C ALA A 24 12.74 13.76 -2.23
N ARG A 25 12.62 12.70 -3.03
CA ARG A 25 13.25 12.61 -4.35
C ARG A 25 12.37 13.14 -5.48
N GLY A 26 11.23 13.72 -5.16
CA GLY A 26 10.33 14.29 -6.16
C GLY A 26 9.36 13.30 -6.80
N ASN A 27 9.26 12.08 -6.30
CA ASN A 27 8.34 11.08 -6.84
C ASN A 27 6.91 11.35 -6.38
N THR A 28 5.95 10.98 -7.24
CA THR A 28 4.53 10.99 -6.90
C THR A 28 4.20 9.70 -6.18
N VAL A 29 3.54 9.80 -5.03
CA VAL A 29 3.27 8.66 -4.16
C VAL A 29 1.80 8.64 -3.74
N ARG A 30 1.19 7.46 -3.80
CA ARG A 30 -0.09 7.17 -3.16
C ARG A 30 0.15 6.17 -2.04
N GLY A 31 -0.33 6.47 -0.85
CA GLY A 31 -0.17 5.61 0.31
C GLY A 31 -1.48 4.98 0.74
N LEU A 32 -1.47 3.68 1.02
CA LEU A 32 -2.61 2.96 1.55
C LEU A 32 -2.45 2.75 3.05
N THR A 33 -3.43 3.18 3.82
CA THR A 33 -3.50 2.96 5.27
C THR A 33 -4.77 2.19 5.60
N LEU A 34 -4.79 1.50 6.75
CA LEU A 34 -6.02 0.89 7.25
C LEU A 34 -7.03 1.99 7.62
N PRO A 35 -8.35 1.69 7.58
CA PRO A 35 -9.35 2.72 7.88
C PRO A 35 -9.24 3.34 9.26
N ASN A 36 -8.68 2.63 10.23
CA ASN A 36 -8.50 3.10 11.60
C ASN A 36 -7.11 3.65 11.89
N GLU A 37 -6.25 3.70 10.89
CA GLU A 37 -4.90 4.25 11.03
C GLU A 37 -4.84 5.70 10.52
N GLN A 38 -3.88 6.45 11.08
CA GLN A 38 -3.56 7.77 10.56
C GLN A 38 -2.09 7.79 10.17
N ALA A 39 -1.81 8.20 8.93
CA ALA A 39 -0.46 8.40 8.47
C ALA A 39 0.04 9.79 8.88
N ILE A 40 1.35 9.95 8.96
CA ILE A 40 1.96 11.26 9.12
C ILE A 40 1.61 12.10 7.89
N ARG A 41 1.03 13.26 8.12
CA ARG A 41 0.55 14.11 7.03
C ARG A 41 1.71 14.57 6.15
N ASN A 42 1.56 14.36 4.85
CA ASN A 42 2.54 14.78 3.86
C ASN A 42 1.77 15.34 2.65
N ALA A 43 1.97 16.62 2.34
CA ALA A 43 1.26 17.30 1.28
C ALA A 43 1.54 16.72 -0.12
N ARG A 44 2.63 15.97 -0.29
CA ARG A 44 3.00 15.36 -1.57
C ARG A 44 2.47 13.94 -1.75
N VAL A 45 1.75 13.43 -0.77
CA VAL A 45 1.22 12.07 -0.78
C VAL A 45 -0.30 12.11 -0.76
N SER A 46 -0.92 11.35 -1.65
CA SER A 46 -2.35 11.09 -1.59
C SER A 46 -2.56 9.81 -0.79
N TYR A 47 -3.24 9.92 0.34
CA TYR A 47 -3.53 8.78 1.20
C TYR A 47 -4.91 8.22 0.92
N TYR A 48 -4.98 6.90 0.87
CA TYR A 48 -6.22 6.15 0.65
C TYR A 48 -6.44 5.20 1.81
N LYS A 49 -7.67 5.06 2.23
CA LYS A 49 -8.06 4.12 3.28
C LYS A 49 -8.51 2.81 2.66
N GLY A 50 -7.95 1.71 3.10
CA GLY A 50 -8.32 0.39 2.62
C GLY A 50 -7.59 -0.70 3.35
N ASP A 51 -8.02 -1.93 3.08
CA ASP A 51 -7.46 -3.14 3.69
C ASP A 51 -7.07 -4.10 2.56
N VAL A 52 -5.82 -4.55 2.55
CA VAL A 52 -5.33 -5.45 1.50
C VAL A 52 -6.12 -6.76 1.43
N ARG A 53 -6.79 -7.15 2.52
CA ARG A 53 -7.67 -8.31 2.54
C ARG A 53 -8.97 -8.11 1.75
N ASN A 54 -9.35 -6.86 1.52
CA ASN A 54 -10.57 -6.50 0.80
C ASN A 54 -10.21 -5.83 -0.52
N ARG A 55 -10.31 -6.59 -1.61
CA ARG A 55 -9.93 -6.12 -2.93
C ARG A 55 -10.67 -4.85 -3.36
N GLU A 56 -11.97 -4.76 -3.06
CA GLU A 56 -12.78 -3.60 -3.45
C GLU A 56 -12.29 -2.31 -2.79
N SER A 57 -11.78 -2.39 -1.55
CA SER A 57 -11.25 -1.22 -0.86
C SER A 57 -9.96 -0.70 -1.49
N LEU A 58 -9.31 -1.50 -2.33
CA LEU A 58 -8.06 -1.13 -2.98
C LEU A 58 -8.26 -0.44 -4.32
N LEU A 59 -9.45 -0.52 -4.91
CA LEU A 59 -9.70 0.03 -6.24
C LEU A 59 -9.35 1.52 -6.36
N PRO A 60 -9.72 2.39 -5.40
CA PRO A 60 -9.35 3.81 -5.53
C PRO A 60 -7.84 4.05 -5.61
N LEU A 61 -7.03 3.20 -4.97
CA LEU A 61 -5.58 3.32 -5.00
C LEU A 61 -5.04 3.16 -6.43
N PHE A 62 -5.70 2.35 -7.26
CA PHE A 62 -5.27 2.04 -8.61
C PHE A 62 -6.01 2.85 -9.70
N GLU A 63 -6.89 3.77 -9.32
CA GLU A 63 -7.65 4.56 -10.30
C GLU A 63 -6.76 5.61 -10.97
N ASN A 64 -7.08 5.90 -12.25
CA ASN A 64 -6.42 6.96 -13.02
C ASN A 64 -4.90 6.75 -13.12
N THR A 65 -4.49 5.53 -13.45
CA THR A 65 -3.09 5.16 -13.57
C THR A 65 -2.64 4.92 -15.02
N GLU A 66 -3.52 5.16 -15.99
CA GLU A 66 -3.28 4.81 -17.40
C GLU A 66 -2.07 5.52 -18.00
N ASP A 67 -1.81 6.77 -17.59
CA ASP A 67 -0.72 7.59 -18.11
C ASP A 67 0.55 7.49 -17.28
N ALA A 68 0.63 6.52 -16.39
CA ALA A 68 1.76 6.40 -15.47
C ALA A 68 2.35 5.00 -15.47
N GLU A 69 3.67 4.93 -15.27
CA GLU A 69 4.31 3.68 -14.90
C GLU A 69 4.09 3.48 -13.40
N VAL A 70 3.32 2.46 -13.04
CA VAL A 70 2.95 2.19 -11.65
C VAL A 70 3.94 1.22 -11.02
N ILE A 71 4.52 1.63 -9.91
CA ILE A 71 5.43 0.80 -9.12
C ILE A 71 4.80 0.60 -7.75
N VAL A 72 4.51 -0.65 -7.40
CA VAL A 72 3.88 -0.97 -6.12
C VAL A 72 4.93 -1.49 -5.15
N ILE A 73 4.99 -0.85 -3.97
CA ILE A 73 5.79 -1.33 -2.86
C ILE A 73 4.84 -1.83 -1.78
N HIS A 74 4.81 -3.14 -1.60
CA HIS A 74 3.87 -3.79 -0.69
C HIS A 74 4.53 -3.97 0.68
N ALA A 75 4.31 -2.99 1.56
CA ALA A 75 4.84 -3.00 2.92
C ALA A 75 3.79 -3.37 3.98
N ALA A 76 2.53 -3.57 3.57
CA ALA A 76 1.48 -4.01 4.47
C ALA A 76 1.72 -5.46 4.88
N GLY A 77 1.63 -5.74 6.18
CA GLY A 77 1.79 -7.08 6.70
C GLY A 77 1.68 -7.07 8.21
N ILE A 78 1.52 -8.25 8.78
CA ILE A 78 1.50 -8.46 10.23
C ILE A 78 2.77 -9.20 10.61
N VAL A 79 3.49 -8.66 11.60
CA VAL A 79 4.62 -9.36 12.23
C VAL A 79 4.09 -10.08 13.46
N ASP A 80 4.25 -11.40 13.47
CA ASP A 80 3.80 -12.24 14.58
C ASP A 80 4.93 -13.21 14.93
N ILE A 81 5.43 -13.11 16.14
CA ILE A 81 6.53 -13.93 16.63
C ILE A 81 6.04 -15.19 17.35
N SER A 82 4.75 -15.47 17.36
CA SER A 82 4.18 -16.68 17.96
C SER A 82 4.58 -17.91 17.11
N GLU A 83 4.49 -19.10 17.74
CA GLU A 83 4.80 -20.35 17.05
C GLU A 83 3.71 -20.78 16.07
N HIS A 84 2.55 -20.17 16.15
CA HIS A 84 1.39 -20.52 15.32
C HIS A 84 1.04 -19.38 14.37
N VAL A 85 0.75 -19.73 13.12
CA VAL A 85 0.26 -18.78 12.13
C VAL A 85 -1.21 -18.47 12.45
N SER A 86 -1.51 -17.24 12.81
CA SER A 86 -2.89 -16.81 13.03
C SER A 86 -3.64 -16.67 11.72
N PRO A 87 -4.97 -16.82 11.70
CA PRO A 87 -5.76 -16.54 10.50
C PRO A 87 -5.58 -15.12 9.99
N ALA A 88 -5.43 -14.13 10.88
CA ALA A 88 -5.20 -12.75 10.47
C ALA A 88 -3.85 -12.57 9.79
N LEU A 89 -2.78 -13.22 10.30
CA LEU A 89 -1.47 -13.19 9.69
C LEU A 89 -1.50 -13.76 8.28
N TYR A 90 -2.14 -14.91 8.09
CA TYR A 90 -2.28 -15.52 6.78
C TYR A 90 -3.08 -14.62 5.83
N ASP A 91 -4.22 -14.09 6.28
CA ASP A 91 -5.11 -13.29 5.46
C ASP A 91 -4.43 -12.01 4.97
N VAL A 92 -3.73 -11.29 5.84
CA VAL A 92 -3.02 -10.07 5.45
C VAL A 92 -1.80 -10.40 4.59
N ASN A 93 -0.97 -11.34 5.00
CA ASN A 93 0.33 -11.57 4.36
C ASN A 93 0.24 -12.42 3.09
N VAL A 94 -0.77 -13.28 2.97
CA VAL A 94 -0.95 -14.14 1.79
C VAL A 94 -2.08 -13.61 0.90
N ASN A 95 -3.29 -13.53 1.42
CA ASN A 95 -4.43 -13.11 0.61
C ASN A 95 -4.37 -11.63 0.23
N GLY A 96 -3.88 -10.79 1.13
CA GLY A 96 -3.65 -9.38 0.84
C GLY A 96 -2.64 -9.19 -0.30
N THR A 97 -1.55 -9.92 -0.27
CA THR A 97 -0.54 -9.88 -1.33
C THR A 97 -1.12 -10.36 -2.66
N ARG A 98 -1.94 -11.42 -2.65
CA ARG A 98 -2.62 -11.90 -3.85
C ARG A 98 -3.53 -10.81 -4.45
N ASN A 99 -4.26 -10.07 -3.63
CA ASN A 99 -5.13 -9.00 -4.10
C ASN A 99 -4.34 -7.89 -4.77
N ILE A 100 -3.21 -7.50 -4.19
CA ILE A 100 -2.32 -6.48 -4.77
C ILE A 100 -1.77 -6.94 -6.12
N ILE A 101 -1.29 -8.18 -6.20
CA ILE A 101 -0.76 -8.74 -7.46
C ILE A 101 -1.84 -8.78 -8.53
N ALA A 102 -3.06 -9.21 -8.18
CA ALA A 102 -4.16 -9.27 -9.13
C ALA A 102 -4.48 -7.88 -9.70
N LEU A 103 -4.53 -6.85 -8.86
CA LEU A 103 -4.79 -5.48 -9.30
C LEU A 103 -3.66 -4.92 -10.14
N CYS A 104 -2.42 -5.26 -9.86
CA CYS A 104 -1.29 -4.87 -10.69
C CYS A 104 -1.40 -5.44 -12.10
N ARG A 105 -1.90 -6.67 -12.24
CA ARG A 105 -2.08 -7.30 -13.55
C ARG A 105 -3.26 -6.74 -14.32
N GLU A 106 -4.32 -6.32 -13.62
CA GLU A 106 -5.53 -5.77 -14.25
C GLU A 106 -5.36 -4.31 -14.68
N LYS A 107 -4.51 -3.60 -13.99
CA LYS A 107 -4.28 -2.17 -14.22
C LYS A 107 -2.89 -1.92 -14.76
#